data_c9311f5986840dffdd404723ba501a53
#
_entry.id   c9311f5986840dffdd404723ba501a53
#
_cell.length_a   1.000
_cell.length_b   1.000
_cell.length_c   1.000
_cell.angle_alpha   90.00
_cell.angle_beta   90.00
_cell.angle_gamma   90.00
#
_symmetry.space_group_name_H-M   'P 1'
#
loop_
_entity.id
_entity.type
_entity.pdbx_description
1 polymer ?
#
loop_
_entity_poly.entity_id
_entity_poly.type
_entity_poly.pdbx_seq_one_letter_code
_entity_poly.pdbx_strand_id
1 'polypeptide(L)'
;MADVQPTTPLAALSDAARTALGVAGPSVVRIGRAPGRGCGVVVAPDRVLTNAHNLRDGTTAVTFADGRSVQATVVGGDTDGDLVVLEVDTGEAPVLDWAPTLPEPGEVLFAVGRTGDGGDRVTFGIVSGRERAFRGPRGRRITGSLEHTAPLPRGSSGSPVVDGVGRLIGINTARLSEGFYLALPADAELRHRVEALVRGESVARLVLGVGLAPAEVARQLRASVGLADQPGLLVRTVEDGSAAARADLRVGDLITGATGRPVTTLDDLHAALDTVRASRRLDLQVIRGAEAIAVAIAFDEAAS
;
A
#
# COMPACT_ATOMS: atom_id res chain seq x y z
N MET A 1 -50.69 15.48 8.11
CA MET A 1 -49.33 16.00 7.85
C MET A 1 -48.47 15.58 9.03
N ALA A 2 -47.55 14.65 8.86
CA ALA A 2 -46.62 14.28 9.91
C ALA A 2 -45.63 15.45 10.11
N ASP A 3 -45.52 15.91 11.35
CA ASP A 3 -44.63 16.98 11.78
C ASP A 3 -43.18 16.46 11.66
N VAL A 4 -42.50 16.77 10.57
CA VAL A 4 -41.08 16.40 10.36
C VAL A 4 -40.27 17.33 11.27
N GLN A 5 -39.99 16.88 12.48
CA GLN A 5 -39.05 17.56 13.39
C GLN A 5 -37.70 17.74 12.67
N PRO A 6 -37.12 18.94 12.66
CA PRO A 6 -35.81 19.16 12.04
C PRO A 6 -34.77 18.29 12.72
N THR A 7 -34.14 17.41 11.96
CA THR A 7 -33.06 16.56 12.45
C THR A 7 -31.92 17.43 12.98
N THR A 8 -31.53 17.25 14.23
CA THR A 8 -30.37 17.98 14.78
C THR A 8 -29.10 17.53 14.09
N PRO A 9 -28.05 18.36 13.98
CA PRO A 9 -26.79 17.97 13.38
C PRO A 9 -26.18 16.69 13.99
N LEU A 10 -26.32 16.47 15.29
CA LEU A 10 -25.87 15.26 15.97
C LEU A 10 -26.72 14.03 15.59
N ALA A 11 -28.02 14.20 15.42
CA ALA A 11 -28.87 13.10 14.97
C ALA A 11 -28.52 12.72 13.51
N ALA A 12 -28.31 13.71 12.64
CA ALA A 12 -27.86 13.47 11.27
C ALA A 12 -26.52 12.73 11.20
N LEU A 13 -25.54 13.11 12.04
CA LEU A 13 -24.27 12.40 12.12
C LEU A 13 -24.43 10.96 12.62
N SER A 14 -25.28 10.75 13.61
CA SER A 14 -25.58 9.41 14.13
C SER A 14 -26.29 8.53 13.09
N ASP A 15 -27.19 9.11 12.29
CA ASP A 15 -27.86 8.41 11.20
C ASP A 15 -26.86 8.05 10.08
N ALA A 16 -25.96 8.96 9.71
CA ALA A 16 -24.91 8.69 8.75
C ALA A 16 -23.95 7.58 9.23
N ALA A 17 -23.58 7.59 10.53
CA ALA A 17 -22.73 6.55 11.08
C ALA A 17 -23.42 5.17 11.05
N ARG A 18 -24.72 5.09 11.37
CA ARG A 18 -25.49 3.85 11.26
C ARG A 18 -25.63 3.38 9.82
N THR A 19 -25.88 4.31 8.90
CA THR A 19 -25.95 4.01 7.46
C THR A 19 -24.62 3.49 6.95
N ALA A 20 -23.51 4.19 7.25
CA ALA A 20 -22.18 3.76 6.87
C ALA A 20 -21.85 2.35 7.37
N LEU A 21 -22.17 2.04 8.64
CA LEU A 21 -21.98 0.71 9.20
C LEU A 21 -22.90 -0.32 8.56
N GLY A 22 -24.18 -0.02 8.38
CA GLY A 22 -25.16 -0.93 7.80
C GLY A 22 -24.90 -1.30 6.35
N VAL A 23 -24.39 -0.34 5.56
CA VAL A 23 -24.05 -0.54 4.14
C VAL A 23 -22.68 -1.20 3.98
N ALA A 24 -21.65 -0.66 4.60
CA ALA A 24 -20.29 -1.15 4.39
C ALA A 24 -19.93 -2.34 5.29
N GLY A 25 -20.50 -2.46 6.49
CA GLY A 25 -20.15 -3.53 7.45
C GLY A 25 -20.22 -4.94 6.89
N PRO A 26 -21.29 -5.33 6.17
CA PRO A 26 -21.40 -6.67 5.55
C PRO A 26 -20.28 -6.99 4.55
N SER A 27 -19.70 -5.97 3.89
CA SER A 27 -18.59 -6.13 2.93
C SER A 27 -17.22 -6.22 3.62
N VAL A 28 -17.12 -5.90 4.93
CA VAL A 28 -15.85 -5.87 5.65
C VAL A 28 -15.53 -7.24 6.22
N VAL A 29 -14.32 -7.70 5.96
CA VAL A 29 -13.81 -8.97 6.47
C VAL A 29 -12.59 -8.76 7.36
N ARG A 30 -12.31 -9.75 8.21
CA ARG A 30 -11.07 -9.82 8.98
C ARG A 30 -10.08 -10.74 8.27
N ILE A 31 -8.81 -10.31 8.23
CA ILE A 31 -7.71 -11.04 7.61
C ILE A 31 -6.84 -11.71 8.69
N GLY A 32 -6.51 -12.98 8.46
CA GLY A 32 -5.68 -13.79 9.36
C GLY A 32 -6.47 -14.42 10.49
N ARG A 33 -5.80 -15.34 11.23
CA ARG A 33 -6.39 -15.99 12.42
C ARG A 33 -6.46 -15.00 13.58
N ALA A 34 -7.35 -15.27 14.53
CA ALA A 34 -7.52 -14.41 15.71
C ALA A 34 -6.17 -14.14 16.43
N PRO A 35 -5.90 -12.90 16.88
CA PRO A 35 -6.79 -11.72 16.91
C PRO A 35 -6.94 -10.97 15.58
N GLY A 36 -6.48 -11.52 14.45
CA GLY A 36 -6.48 -10.88 13.13
C GLY A 36 -5.27 -9.97 12.91
N ARG A 37 -4.85 -9.83 11.65
CA ARG A 37 -3.73 -8.96 11.28
C ARG A 37 -4.19 -7.65 10.68
N GLY A 38 -5.37 -7.67 10.10
CA GLY A 38 -5.98 -6.54 9.43
C GLY A 38 -7.41 -6.85 9.03
N CYS A 39 -7.94 -5.95 8.23
CA CYS A 39 -9.23 -6.08 7.58
C CYS A 39 -9.07 -6.17 6.07
N GLY A 40 -10.15 -6.47 5.37
CA GLY A 40 -10.29 -6.38 3.93
C GLY A 40 -11.72 -6.00 3.59
N VAL A 41 -11.97 -5.76 2.31
CA VAL A 41 -13.27 -5.40 1.79
C VAL A 41 -13.59 -6.19 0.53
N VAL A 42 -14.83 -6.64 0.38
CA VAL A 42 -15.31 -7.31 -0.83
C VAL A 42 -15.43 -6.28 -1.95
N VAL A 43 -14.66 -6.46 -3.03
CA VAL A 43 -14.58 -5.51 -4.17
C VAL A 43 -15.15 -6.08 -5.48
N ALA A 44 -15.32 -7.40 -5.55
CA ALA A 44 -16.00 -8.11 -6.62
C ALA A 44 -16.49 -9.47 -6.08
N PRO A 45 -17.36 -10.20 -6.77
CA PRO A 45 -17.71 -11.58 -6.41
C PRO A 45 -16.43 -12.42 -6.24
N ASP A 46 -16.33 -13.12 -5.12
CA ASP A 46 -15.18 -13.95 -4.75
C ASP A 46 -13.83 -13.21 -4.68
N ARG A 47 -13.85 -11.89 -4.49
CA ARG A 47 -12.65 -11.05 -4.43
C ARG A 47 -12.67 -10.12 -3.21
N VAL A 48 -11.63 -10.23 -2.40
CA VAL A 48 -11.40 -9.38 -1.23
C VAL A 48 -10.11 -8.58 -1.43
N LEU A 49 -10.19 -7.26 -1.33
CA LEU A 49 -9.07 -6.35 -1.32
C LEU A 49 -8.57 -6.16 0.11
N THR A 50 -7.26 -6.21 0.31
CA THR A 50 -6.60 -5.88 1.59
C THR A 50 -5.22 -5.30 1.35
N ASN A 51 -4.53 -4.87 2.41
CA ASN A 51 -3.13 -4.46 2.31
C ASN A 51 -2.20 -5.68 2.19
N ALA A 52 -1.15 -5.55 1.39
CA ALA A 52 -0.16 -6.62 1.21
C ALA A 52 0.57 -6.96 2.51
N HIS A 53 0.80 -5.98 3.41
CA HIS A 53 1.45 -6.22 4.70
C HIS A 53 0.58 -7.03 5.69
N ASN A 54 -0.71 -7.20 5.44
CA ASN A 54 -1.57 -8.07 6.23
C ASN A 54 -1.28 -9.56 6.00
N LEU A 55 -0.56 -9.89 4.91
CA LEU A 55 -0.20 -11.25 4.55
C LEU A 55 1.26 -11.56 4.90
N ARG A 56 1.53 -12.83 5.20
CA ARG A 56 2.90 -13.39 5.28
C ARG A 56 3.19 -14.30 4.12
N ASP A 57 2.18 -15.07 3.73
CA ASP A 57 2.26 -16.15 2.75
C ASP A 57 1.18 -15.93 1.67
N GLY A 58 1.20 -16.74 0.63
CA GLY A 58 0.21 -16.68 -0.46
C GLY A 58 -1.21 -17.09 -0.08
N THR A 59 -1.42 -17.56 1.16
CA THR A 59 -2.73 -17.97 1.68
C THR A 59 -3.02 -17.37 3.05
N THR A 60 -4.29 -17.10 3.36
CA THR A 60 -4.72 -16.57 4.65
C THR A 60 -6.16 -16.94 4.96
N ALA A 61 -6.53 -16.92 6.24
CA ALA A 61 -7.92 -17.05 6.64
C ALA A 61 -8.64 -15.69 6.48
N VAL A 62 -9.84 -15.71 5.92
CA VAL A 62 -10.75 -14.56 5.82
C VAL A 62 -11.99 -14.88 6.63
N THR A 63 -12.34 -13.99 7.59
CA THR A 63 -13.54 -14.16 8.42
C THR A 63 -14.56 -13.07 8.06
N PHE A 64 -15.74 -13.49 7.64
CA PHE A 64 -16.85 -12.64 7.21
C PHE A 64 -17.71 -12.15 8.39
N ALA A 65 -18.69 -11.29 8.08
CA ALA A 65 -19.62 -10.69 9.02
C ALA A 65 -20.48 -11.73 9.77
N ASP A 66 -20.87 -12.79 9.07
CA ASP A 66 -21.65 -13.91 9.59
C ASP A 66 -20.85 -14.87 10.50
N GLY A 67 -19.55 -14.61 10.68
CA GLY A 67 -18.64 -15.46 11.45
C GLY A 67 -18.01 -16.60 10.64
N ARG A 68 -18.41 -16.82 9.40
CA ARG A 68 -17.82 -17.81 8.48
C ARG A 68 -16.35 -17.48 8.24
N SER A 69 -15.47 -18.46 8.39
CA SER A 69 -14.05 -18.32 8.14
C SER A 69 -13.61 -19.26 7.02
N VAL A 70 -13.06 -18.70 5.96
CA VAL A 70 -12.69 -19.42 4.75
C VAL A 70 -11.21 -19.16 4.42
N GLN A 71 -10.53 -20.17 3.90
CA GLN A 71 -9.15 -20.02 3.42
C GLN A 71 -9.18 -19.30 2.07
N ALA A 72 -8.37 -18.27 1.95
CA ALA A 72 -8.22 -17.44 0.75
C ALA A 72 -6.82 -17.59 0.16
N THR A 73 -6.70 -17.40 -1.15
CA THR A 73 -5.43 -17.39 -1.88
C THR A 73 -5.22 -16.04 -2.57
N VAL A 74 -3.96 -15.64 -2.75
CA VAL A 74 -3.62 -14.43 -3.49
C VAL A 74 -3.86 -14.66 -4.97
N VAL A 75 -4.64 -13.78 -5.60
CA VAL A 75 -4.87 -13.75 -7.05
C VAL A 75 -3.99 -12.72 -7.73
N GLY A 76 -3.92 -11.52 -7.17
CA GLY A 76 -3.11 -10.43 -7.70
C GLY A 76 -2.52 -9.58 -6.58
N GLY A 77 -1.32 -9.05 -6.80
CA GLY A 77 -0.62 -8.26 -5.80
C GLY A 77 0.16 -7.07 -6.37
N ASP A 78 0.06 -5.94 -5.70
CA ASP A 78 0.93 -4.78 -5.84
C ASP A 78 1.56 -4.49 -4.48
N THR A 79 2.68 -5.16 -4.21
CA THR A 79 3.36 -5.06 -2.91
C THR A 79 4.01 -3.69 -2.68
N ASP A 80 4.31 -2.96 -3.73
CA ASP A 80 4.87 -1.60 -3.67
C ASP A 80 3.78 -0.57 -3.32
N GLY A 81 2.58 -0.75 -3.86
CA GLY A 81 1.40 0.03 -3.51
C GLY A 81 0.65 -0.49 -2.29
N ASP A 82 1.19 -1.52 -1.61
CA ASP A 82 0.62 -2.15 -0.42
C ASP A 82 -0.80 -2.70 -0.62
N LEU A 83 -1.07 -3.29 -1.78
CA LEU A 83 -2.38 -3.87 -2.13
C LEU A 83 -2.26 -5.33 -2.54
N VAL A 84 -3.28 -6.11 -2.20
CA VAL A 84 -3.44 -7.49 -2.65
C VAL A 84 -4.92 -7.84 -2.76
N VAL A 85 -5.26 -8.61 -3.79
CA VAL A 85 -6.58 -9.20 -3.97
C VAL A 85 -6.50 -10.68 -3.67
N LEU A 86 -7.43 -11.13 -2.84
CA LEU A 86 -7.61 -12.51 -2.43
C LEU A 86 -8.81 -13.11 -3.17
N GLU A 87 -8.66 -14.35 -3.62
CA GLU A 87 -9.77 -15.21 -4.06
C GLU A 87 -10.30 -15.99 -2.86
N VAL A 88 -11.58 -15.86 -2.62
CA VAL A 88 -12.28 -16.52 -1.52
C VAL A 88 -13.77 -16.56 -1.82
N ASP A 89 -14.44 -17.67 -1.52
CA ASP A 89 -15.90 -17.72 -1.60
C ASP A 89 -16.52 -16.65 -0.67
N THR A 90 -17.02 -15.56 -1.27
CA THR A 90 -17.65 -14.45 -0.54
C THR A 90 -19.09 -14.76 -0.11
N GLY A 91 -19.73 -15.79 -0.68
CA GLY A 91 -21.12 -16.11 -0.41
C GLY A 91 -22.02 -14.92 -0.73
N GLU A 92 -22.86 -14.53 0.24
CA GLU A 92 -23.78 -13.39 0.12
C GLU A 92 -23.18 -12.04 0.58
N ALA A 93 -21.90 -11.98 0.93
CA ALA A 93 -21.27 -10.73 1.32
C ALA A 93 -21.28 -9.74 0.14
N PRO A 94 -21.87 -8.55 0.30
CA PRO A 94 -22.06 -7.63 -0.81
C PRO A 94 -20.73 -7.00 -1.25
N VAL A 95 -20.64 -6.66 -2.52
CA VAL A 95 -19.57 -5.83 -3.06
C VAL A 95 -19.79 -4.39 -2.59
N LEU A 96 -18.75 -3.74 -2.10
CA LEU A 96 -18.82 -2.36 -1.64
C LEU A 96 -18.76 -1.39 -2.83
N ASP A 97 -19.76 -0.52 -2.93
CA ASP A 97 -19.81 0.51 -3.97
C ASP A 97 -18.77 1.60 -3.73
N TRP A 98 -18.21 2.13 -4.81
CA TRP A 98 -17.23 3.21 -4.80
C TRP A 98 -17.91 4.56 -4.86
N ALA A 99 -17.44 5.52 -4.07
CA ALA A 99 -17.89 6.90 -4.18
C ALA A 99 -17.53 7.49 -5.56
N PRO A 100 -18.39 8.34 -6.15
CA PRO A 100 -18.11 8.95 -7.45
C PRO A 100 -17.01 10.01 -7.39
N THR A 101 -16.79 10.60 -6.23
CA THR A 101 -15.78 11.63 -5.99
C THR A 101 -15.10 11.42 -4.65
N LEU A 102 -13.85 11.84 -4.54
CA LEU A 102 -13.14 11.89 -3.27
C LEU A 102 -13.57 13.09 -2.44
N PRO A 103 -13.62 12.97 -1.10
CA PRO A 103 -13.98 14.07 -0.22
C PRO A 103 -12.88 15.14 -0.16
N GLU A 104 -13.27 16.36 0.09
CA GLU A 104 -12.38 17.50 0.33
C GLU A 104 -11.98 17.62 1.81
N PRO A 105 -10.86 18.28 2.14
CA PRO A 105 -10.47 18.55 3.52
C PRO A 105 -11.59 19.26 4.30
N GLY A 106 -11.88 18.75 5.51
CA GLY A 106 -12.98 19.18 6.35
C GLY A 106 -14.25 18.36 6.22
N GLU A 107 -14.40 17.54 5.17
CA GLU A 107 -15.56 16.66 5.03
C GLU A 107 -15.51 15.47 5.97
N VAL A 108 -16.68 15.08 6.49
CA VAL A 108 -16.84 13.96 7.41
C VAL A 108 -16.72 12.63 6.67
N LEU A 109 -16.05 11.68 7.30
CA LEU A 109 -15.91 10.31 6.82
C LEU A 109 -16.08 9.31 7.96
N PHE A 110 -16.29 8.05 7.59
CA PHE A 110 -16.44 6.94 8.53
C PHE A 110 -15.43 5.85 8.19
N ALA A 111 -14.76 5.31 9.21
CA ALA A 111 -13.96 4.11 9.07
C ALA A 111 -14.76 2.92 9.62
N VAL A 112 -14.98 1.91 8.78
CA VAL A 112 -15.75 0.72 9.13
C VAL A 112 -14.78 -0.47 9.22
N GLY A 113 -14.85 -1.19 10.32
CA GLY A 113 -13.92 -2.31 10.58
C GLY A 113 -14.56 -3.39 11.44
N ARG A 114 -13.74 -4.39 11.79
CA ARG A 114 -14.14 -5.46 12.70
C ARG A 114 -13.23 -5.53 13.91
N THR A 115 -13.82 -5.81 15.05
CA THR A 115 -13.08 -6.07 16.29
C THR A 115 -12.44 -7.47 16.27
N GLY A 116 -11.46 -7.69 17.16
CA GLY A 116 -10.79 -8.99 17.27
C GLY A 116 -11.72 -10.16 17.61
N ASP A 117 -12.82 -9.90 18.28
CA ASP A 117 -13.90 -10.85 18.62
C ASP A 117 -14.98 -10.99 17.53
N GLY A 118 -14.82 -10.27 16.40
CA GLY A 118 -15.71 -10.36 15.24
C GLY A 118 -16.84 -9.33 15.21
N GLY A 119 -16.98 -8.47 16.23
CA GLY A 119 -17.98 -7.41 16.29
C GLY A 119 -17.75 -6.31 15.25
N ASP A 120 -18.80 -5.58 14.93
CA ASP A 120 -18.75 -4.43 14.04
C ASP A 120 -18.17 -3.20 14.77
N ARG A 121 -17.45 -2.38 14.01
CA ARG A 121 -16.92 -1.11 14.50
C ARG A 121 -17.08 -0.04 13.45
N VAL A 122 -17.57 1.11 13.87
CA VAL A 122 -17.54 2.35 13.08
C VAL A 122 -16.92 3.45 13.94
N THR A 123 -16.05 4.22 13.33
CA THR A 123 -15.53 5.47 13.89
C THR A 123 -15.71 6.58 12.85
N PHE A 124 -15.79 7.83 13.29
CA PHE A 124 -15.88 8.95 12.38
C PHE A 124 -14.76 9.95 12.61
N GLY A 125 -14.47 10.71 11.59
CA GLY A 125 -13.51 11.81 11.59
C GLY A 125 -13.74 12.70 10.40
N ILE A 126 -12.74 13.53 10.10
CA ILE A 126 -12.74 14.38 8.91
C ILE A 126 -11.51 14.06 8.05
N VAL A 127 -11.58 14.40 6.77
CA VAL A 127 -10.39 14.54 5.93
C VAL A 127 -9.56 15.68 6.49
N SER A 128 -8.34 15.42 6.92
CA SER A 128 -7.41 16.43 7.44
C SER A 128 -6.38 16.87 6.38
N GLY A 129 -6.22 16.08 5.31
CA GLY A 129 -5.31 16.42 4.21
C GLY A 129 -5.40 15.46 3.05
N ARG A 130 -4.85 15.90 1.92
CA ARG A 130 -4.72 15.10 0.69
C ARG A 130 -3.25 15.11 0.24
N GLU A 131 -2.93 14.30 -0.77
CA GLU A 131 -1.60 14.23 -1.37
C GLU A 131 -0.48 13.94 -0.34
N ARG A 132 -0.81 13.22 0.74
CA ARG A 132 0.18 12.83 1.73
C ARG A 132 1.06 11.71 1.21
N ALA A 133 2.26 11.64 1.76
CA ALA A 133 3.21 10.60 1.44
C ALA A 133 3.66 9.86 2.72
N PHE A 134 3.82 8.56 2.62
CA PHE A 134 4.37 7.75 3.70
C PHE A 134 5.29 6.66 3.13
N ARG A 135 6.04 5.99 4.00
CA ARG A 135 6.81 4.81 3.61
C ARG A 135 6.01 3.56 3.94
N GLY A 136 5.70 2.81 2.90
CA GLY A 136 5.11 1.48 3.03
C GLY A 136 6.01 0.52 3.81
N PRO A 137 5.52 -0.67 4.16
CA PRO A 137 6.24 -1.63 5.02
C PRO A 137 7.62 -2.05 4.51
N ARG A 138 7.87 -1.92 3.21
CA ARG A 138 9.15 -2.22 2.54
C ARG A 138 10.00 -0.98 2.23
N GLY A 139 9.69 0.14 2.89
CA GLY A 139 10.45 1.39 2.76
C GLY A 139 10.14 2.21 1.50
N ARG A 140 9.29 1.71 0.58
CA ARG A 140 8.89 2.45 -0.61
C ARG A 140 7.99 3.61 -0.24
N ARG A 141 8.20 4.76 -0.88
CA ARG A 141 7.35 5.95 -0.72
C ARG A 141 6.05 5.75 -1.49
N ILE A 142 4.93 5.78 -0.78
CA ILE A 142 3.57 5.82 -1.33
C ILE A 142 3.09 7.27 -1.23
N THR A 143 2.62 7.84 -2.33
CA THR A 143 2.17 9.23 -2.44
C THR A 143 0.67 9.29 -2.73
N GLY A 144 0.08 10.48 -2.67
CA GLY A 144 -1.33 10.68 -3.00
C GLY A 144 -2.32 10.24 -1.93
N SER A 145 -1.84 9.87 -0.72
CA SER A 145 -2.73 9.34 0.33
C SER A 145 -3.65 10.39 0.92
N LEU A 146 -4.85 9.95 1.29
CA LEU A 146 -5.84 10.70 2.06
C LEU A 146 -5.45 10.62 3.54
N GLU A 147 -5.33 11.76 4.21
CA GLU A 147 -5.13 11.84 5.67
C GLU A 147 -6.47 12.11 6.35
N HIS A 148 -6.76 11.40 7.45
CA HIS A 148 -8.00 11.56 8.18
C HIS A 148 -7.83 11.35 9.69
N THR A 149 -8.84 11.79 10.46
CA THR A 149 -8.83 11.76 11.93
C THR A 149 -9.74 10.70 12.56
N ALA A 150 -10.42 9.86 11.77
CA ALA A 150 -11.25 8.76 12.32
C ALA A 150 -10.35 7.77 13.08
N PRO A 151 -10.59 7.53 14.38
CA PRO A 151 -9.72 6.67 15.19
C PRO A 151 -9.68 5.23 14.67
N LEU A 152 -8.47 4.70 14.51
CA LEU A 152 -8.24 3.32 14.07
C LEU A 152 -7.51 2.51 15.14
N PRO A 153 -8.09 1.42 15.64
CA PRO A 153 -7.37 0.47 16.48
C PRO A 153 -6.35 -0.33 15.65
N ARG A 154 -5.47 -1.07 16.35
CA ARG A 154 -4.59 -2.04 15.71
C ARG A 154 -5.42 -3.08 14.94
N GLY A 155 -4.96 -3.48 13.76
CA GLY A 155 -5.66 -4.42 12.89
C GLY A 155 -6.72 -3.78 11.98
N SER A 156 -6.75 -2.44 11.85
CA SER A 156 -7.64 -1.75 10.92
C SER A 156 -7.08 -1.61 9.50
N SER A 157 -5.81 -1.92 9.26
CA SER A 157 -5.23 -1.89 7.90
C SER A 157 -6.05 -2.76 6.94
N GLY A 158 -6.38 -2.21 5.76
CA GLY A 158 -7.24 -2.85 4.77
C GLY A 158 -8.74 -2.62 4.98
N SER A 159 -9.15 -1.97 6.07
CA SER A 159 -10.55 -1.60 6.27
C SER A 159 -10.94 -0.41 5.40
N PRO A 160 -12.21 -0.33 4.94
CA PRO A 160 -12.68 0.79 4.15
C PRO A 160 -12.85 2.06 4.99
N VAL A 161 -12.55 3.19 4.36
CA VAL A 161 -13.06 4.50 4.71
C VAL A 161 -14.21 4.81 3.76
N VAL A 162 -15.35 5.25 4.29
CA VAL A 162 -16.58 5.44 3.52
C VAL A 162 -17.20 6.81 3.77
N ASP A 163 -18.04 7.25 2.84
CA ASP A 163 -18.87 8.44 2.98
C ASP A 163 -20.10 8.19 3.89
N GLY A 164 -20.92 9.22 4.10
CA GLY A 164 -22.12 9.14 4.95
C GLY A 164 -23.23 8.22 4.45
N VAL A 165 -23.14 7.74 3.21
CA VAL A 165 -24.08 6.75 2.63
C VAL A 165 -23.44 5.36 2.47
N GLY A 166 -22.21 5.19 2.96
CA GLY A 166 -21.52 3.90 3.02
C GLY A 166 -20.70 3.53 1.78
N ARG A 167 -20.42 4.46 0.86
CA ARG A 167 -19.61 4.20 -0.34
C ARG A 167 -18.13 4.38 -0.05
N LEU A 168 -17.29 3.55 -0.68
CA LEU A 168 -15.85 3.53 -0.50
C LEU A 168 -15.19 4.83 -0.99
N ILE A 169 -14.45 5.50 -0.12
CA ILE A 169 -13.61 6.66 -0.43
C ILE A 169 -12.13 6.41 -0.19
N GLY A 170 -11.77 5.29 0.44
CA GLY A 170 -10.37 4.90 0.63
C GLY A 170 -10.18 3.59 1.38
N ILE A 171 -8.96 3.06 1.33
CA ILE A 171 -8.54 1.86 2.07
C ILE A 171 -7.50 2.27 3.12
N ASN A 172 -7.80 2.06 4.38
CA ASN A 172 -6.88 2.34 5.49
C ASN A 172 -5.59 1.53 5.36
N THR A 173 -4.45 2.16 5.51
CA THR A 173 -3.15 1.49 5.36
C THR A 173 -2.17 1.80 6.49
N ALA A 174 -1.93 3.05 6.83
CA ALA A 174 -0.89 3.45 7.76
C ALA A 174 -1.38 4.44 8.81
N ARG A 175 -0.64 4.52 9.93
CA ARG A 175 -0.76 5.56 10.93
C ARG A 175 0.38 6.55 10.73
N LEU A 176 0.06 7.83 10.54
CA LEU A 176 1.06 8.87 10.36
C LEU A 176 1.60 9.33 11.71
N SER A 177 0.70 9.63 12.64
CA SER A 177 1.00 10.03 14.01
C SER A 177 -0.19 9.74 14.91
N GLU A 178 -0.16 10.15 16.17
CA GLU A 178 -1.31 10.00 17.05
C GLU A 178 -2.48 10.85 16.54
N GLY A 179 -3.64 10.21 16.32
CA GLY A 179 -4.86 10.85 15.82
C GLY A 179 -4.91 11.10 14.30
N PHE A 180 -3.84 10.78 13.54
CA PHE A 180 -3.81 10.94 12.09
C PHE A 180 -3.50 9.63 11.38
N TYR A 181 -4.34 9.27 10.44
CA TYR A 181 -4.29 8.01 9.70
C TYR A 181 -4.29 8.27 8.21
N LEU A 182 -3.75 7.32 7.46
CA LEU A 182 -3.63 7.40 6.01
C LEU A 182 -4.44 6.29 5.35
N ALA A 183 -5.16 6.66 4.31
CA ALA A 183 -5.88 5.76 3.43
C ALA A 183 -5.41 5.94 1.99
N LEU A 184 -5.34 4.87 1.23
CA LEU A 184 -5.21 4.90 -0.22
C LEU A 184 -6.53 5.41 -0.79
N PRO A 185 -6.57 6.53 -1.53
CA PRO A 185 -7.81 7.12 -2.01
C PRO A 185 -8.50 6.23 -3.04
N ALA A 186 -9.82 6.09 -2.94
CA ALA A 186 -10.62 5.29 -3.88
C ALA A 186 -10.91 6.08 -5.17
N ASP A 187 -9.86 6.58 -5.82
CA ASP A 187 -9.89 7.30 -7.09
C ASP A 187 -9.90 6.36 -8.30
N ALA A 188 -9.89 6.95 -9.49
CA ALA A 188 -9.86 6.20 -10.75
C ALA A 188 -8.57 5.35 -10.90
N GLU A 189 -7.44 5.83 -10.38
CA GLU A 189 -6.17 5.10 -10.42
C GLU A 189 -6.24 3.85 -9.55
N LEU A 190 -6.68 3.99 -8.28
CA LEU A 190 -6.85 2.83 -7.40
C LEU A 190 -7.86 1.84 -7.98
N ARG A 191 -8.99 2.31 -8.54
CA ARG A 191 -9.99 1.46 -9.17
C ARG A 191 -9.38 0.64 -10.30
N HIS A 192 -8.66 1.27 -11.22
CA HIS A 192 -8.00 0.58 -12.34
C HIS A 192 -6.98 -0.46 -11.85
N ARG A 193 -6.20 -0.12 -10.81
CA ARG A 193 -5.25 -1.05 -10.18
C ARG A 193 -5.97 -2.26 -9.58
N VAL A 194 -7.04 -2.03 -8.81
CA VAL A 194 -7.83 -3.10 -8.19
C VAL A 194 -8.46 -4.01 -9.25
N GLU A 195 -9.01 -3.44 -10.34
CA GLU A 195 -9.55 -4.22 -11.46
C GLU A 195 -8.48 -5.12 -12.11
N ALA A 196 -7.26 -4.62 -12.29
CA ALA A 196 -6.14 -5.42 -12.79
C ALA A 196 -5.79 -6.57 -11.83
N LEU A 197 -5.69 -6.28 -10.52
CA LEU A 197 -5.43 -7.29 -9.49
C LEU A 197 -6.55 -8.35 -9.42
N VAL A 198 -7.81 -7.95 -9.59
CA VAL A 198 -8.97 -8.86 -9.64
C VAL A 198 -8.87 -9.85 -10.82
N ARG A 199 -8.32 -9.41 -11.96
CA ARG A 199 -8.03 -10.28 -13.12
C ARG A 199 -6.80 -11.18 -12.95
N GLY A 200 -6.11 -11.10 -11.80
CA GLY A 200 -4.89 -11.85 -11.53
C GLY A 200 -3.60 -11.19 -12.05
N GLU A 201 -3.70 -9.96 -12.54
CA GLU A 201 -2.51 -9.21 -12.93
C GLU A 201 -1.75 -8.78 -11.67
N SER A 202 -0.51 -9.21 -11.53
CA SER A 202 0.35 -8.75 -10.44
C SER A 202 1.35 -7.73 -10.95
N VAL A 203 1.50 -6.65 -10.18
CA VAL A 203 2.57 -5.67 -10.46
C VAL A 203 3.89 -6.30 -10.02
N ALA A 204 4.60 -6.92 -10.97
CA ALA A 204 5.88 -7.53 -10.70
C ALA A 204 6.88 -6.48 -10.21
N ARG A 205 7.40 -6.68 -9.01
CA ARG A 205 8.44 -5.84 -8.45
C ARG A 205 9.77 -6.13 -9.13
N LEU A 206 10.42 -5.09 -9.66
CA LEU A 206 11.80 -5.20 -10.08
C LEU A 206 12.70 -5.08 -8.83
N VAL A 207 13.38 -6.17 -8.48
CA VAL A 207 14.26 -6.22 -7.32
C VAL A 207 15.70 -6.33 -7.81
N LEU A 208 16.54 -5.38 -7.42
CA LEU A 208 17.98 -5.43 -7.72
C LEU A 208 18.68 -6.55 -6.96
N GLY A 209 18.24 -6.82 -5.72
CA GLY A 209 18.91 -7.76 -4.81
C GLY A 209 20.19 -7.18 -4.21
N VAL A 210 20.13 -5.92 -3.75
CA VAL A 210 21.24 -5.23 -3.09
C VAL A 210 20.82 -4.63 -1.76
N GLY A 211 21.70 -4.67 -0.78
CA GLY A 211 21.63 -3.83 0.40
C GLY A 211 22.42 -2.54 0.18
N LEU A 212 21.80 -1.40 0.43
CA LEU A 212 22.36 -0.09 0.17
C LEU A 212 22.55 0.72 1.45
N ALA A 213 23.68 1.45 1.54
CA ALA A 213 23.88 2.45 2.57
C ALA A 213 23.36 3.81 2.06
N PRO A 214 22.70 4.61 2.97
CA PRO A 214 22.33 5.98 2.67
C PRO A 214 23.54 6.85 2.30
N ALA A 215 23.29 7.93 1.53
CA ALA A 215 24.35 8.80 1.01
C ALA A 215 25.31 9.34 2.10
N GLU A 216 24.79 9.66 3.29
CA GLU A 216 25.61 10.12 4.42
C GLU A 216 26.61 9.07 4.89
N VAL A 217 26.16 7.82 5.04
CA VAL A 217 27.01 6.69 5.43
C VAL A 217 27.99 6.34 4.31
N ALA A 218 27.55 6.41 3.05
CA ALA A 218 28.38 6.20 1.88
C ALA A 218 29.56 7.20 1.86
N ARG A 219 29.29 8.47 2.12
CA ARG A 219 30.28 9.55 2.18
C ARG A 219 31.35 9.30 3.23
N GLN A 220 30.93 8.96 4.46
CA GLN A 220 31.86 8.64 5.56
C GLN A 220 32.76 7.44 5.24
N LEU A 221 32.18 6.37 4.70
CA LEU A 221 32.94 5.16 4.34
C LEU A 221 33.93 5.42 3.20
N ARG A 222 33.56 6.20 2.19
CA ARG A 222 34.44 6.56 1.08
C ARG A 222 35.59 7.44 1.55
N ALA A 223 35.30 8.44 2.39
CA ALA A 223 36.33 9.32 2.99
C ALA A 223 37.34 8.52 3.85
N SER A 224 36.90 7.51 4.58
CA SER A 224 37.80 6.68 5.42
C SER A 224 38.82 5.87 4.62
N VAL A 225 38.61 5.67 3.33
CA VAL A 225 39.53 4.98 2.42
C VAL A 225 40.15 5.91 1.36
N GLY A 226 40.03 7.24 1.54
CA GLY A 226 40.66 8.24 0.68
C GLY A 226 39.98 8.45 -0.67
N LEU A 227 38.73 8.00 -0.84
CA LEU A 227 37.97 8.21 -2.08
C LEU A 227 37.23 9.56 -2.05
N ALA A 228 37.10 10.18 -3.22
CA ALA A 228 36.43 11.46 -3.38
C ALA A 228 34.99 11.44 -2.87
N ASP A 229 34.55 12.57 -2.29
CA ASP A 229 33.15 12.79 -1.91
C ASP A 229 32.27 12.88 -3.15
N GLN A 230 31.38 11.93 -3.28
CA GLN A 230 30.40 11.89 -4.36
C GLN A 230 29.03 11.43 -3.83
N PRO A 231 27.93 12.11 -4.22
CA PRO A 231 26.60 11.71 -3.84
C PRO A 231 26.23 10.39 -4.55
N GLY A 232 25.55 9.49 -3.81
CA GLY A 232 25.13 8.21 -4.35
C GLY A 232 24.76 7.22 -3.26
N LEU A 233 24.33 6.04 -3.68
CA LEU A 233 23.98 4.92 -2.79
C LEU A 233 25.08 3.86 -2.85
N LEU A 234 25.72 3.58 -1.72
CA LEU A 234 26.81 2.59 -1.63
C LEU A 234 26.25 1.18 -1.50
N VAL A 235 26.65 0.28 -2.39
CA VAL A 235 26.30 -1.15 -2.32
C VAL A 235 27.05 -1.80 -1.16
N ARG A 236 26.30 -2.36 -0.20
CA ARG A 236 26.82 -3.03 1.00
C ARG A 236 26.71 -4.55 0.93
N THR A 237 25.70 -5.04 0.25
CA THR A 237 25.52 -6.48 -0.01
C THR A 237 24.94 -6.66 -1.40
N VAL A 238 25.24 -7.78 -2.01
CA VAL A 238 24.64 -8.26 -3.26
C VAL A 238 24.15 -9.68 -2.99
N GLU A 239 22.86 -9.91 -3.23
CA GLU A 239 22.25 -11.24 -3.05
C GLU A 239 22.66 -12.16 -4.19
N ASP A 240 23.05 -13.40 -3.88
CA ASP A 240 23.41 -14.40 -4.88
C ASP A 240 22.25 -14.67 -5.84
N GLY A 241 22.56 -14.78 -7.15
CA GLY A 241 21.56 -15.01 -8.20
C GLY A 241 20.62 -13.85 -8.48
N SER A 242 20.80 -12.70 -7.82
CA SER A 242 20.00 -11.49 -8.06
C SER A 242 20.31 -10.87 -9.41
N ALA A 243 19.44 -9.92 -9.85
CA ALA A 243 19.68 -9.15 -11.07
C ALA A 243 20.99 -8.34 -10.98
N ALA A 244 21.31 -7.80 -9.80
CA ALA A 244 22.56 -7.11 -9.54
C ALA A 244 23.78 -8.04 -9.64
N ALA A 245 23.70 -9.26 -9.08
CA ALA A 245 24.77 -10.24 -9.15
C ALA A 245 25.06 -10.66 -10.60
N ARG A 246 24.01 -10.93 -11.38
CA ARG A 246 24.15 -11.28 -12.80
C ARG A 246 24.76 -10.18 -13.65
N ALA A 247 24.56 -8.93 -13.25
CA ALA A 247 25.13 -7.75 -13.93
C ALA A 247 26.50 -7.33 -13.40
N ASP A 248 27.14 -8.14 -12.54
CA ASP A 248 28.45 -7.86 -11.93
C ASP A 248 28.46 -6.56 -11.09
N LEU A 249 27.32 -6.18 -10.48
CA LEU A 249 27.31 -5.14 -9.46
C LEU A 249 27.94 -5.69 -8.17
N ARG A 250 28.84 -4.94 -7.54
CA ARG A 250 29.71 -5.44 -6.46
C ARG A 250 29.55 -4.60 -5.18
N VAL A 251 29.85 -5.24 -4.06
CA VAL A 251 30.02 -4.55 -2.79
C VAL A 251 31.12 -3.49 -2.93
N GLY A 252 30.83 -2.27 -2.49
CA GLY A 252 31.72 -1.11 -2.64
C GLY A 252 31.42 -0.24 -3.85
N ASP A 253 30.58 -0.67 -4.77
CA ASP A 253 30.10 0.16 -5.88
C ASP A 253 29.22 1.30 -5.34
N LEU A 254 29.39 2.51 -5.87
CA LEU A 254 28.55 3.66 -5.59
C LEU A 254 27.62 3.92 -6.78
N ILE A 255 26.32 3.72 -6.60
CA ILE A 255 25.31 4.05 -7.61
C ILE A 255 25.06 5.55 -7.56
N THR A 256 25.44 6.26 -8.64
CA THR A 256 25.33 7.73 -8.77
C THR A 256 24.24 8.16 -9.73
N GLY A 257 23.75 7.24 -10.58
CA GLY A 257 22.70 7.54 -11.55
C GLY A 257 21.99 6.27 -12.03
N ALA A 258 20.77 6.47 -12.53
CA ALA A 258 19.98 5.43 -13.15
C ALA A 258 19.14 6.02 -14.28
N THR A 259 19.09 5.35 -15.45
CA THR A 259 18.34 5.82 -16.64
C THR A 259 18.61 7.27 -17.01
N GLY A 260 19.90 7.71 -16.88
CA GLY A 260 20.33 9.07 -17.22
C GLY A 260 19.96 10.14 -16.17
N ARG A 261 19.39 9.77 -15.02
CA ARG A 261 19.05 10.69 -13.91
C ARG A 261 19.94 10.44 -12.70
N PRO A 262 20.31 11.48 -11.93
CA PRO A 262 21.05 11.31 -10.69
C PRO A 262 20.29 10.43 -9.69
N VAL A 263 21.02 9.62 -8.95
CA VAL A 263 20.51 8.80 -7.82
C VAL A 263 21.29 9.21 -6.56
N THR A 264 20.59 9.85 -5.63
CA THR A 264 21.13 10.27 -4.35
C THR A 264 20.36 9.66 -3.17
N THR A 265 19.13 9.23 -3.41
CA THR A 265 18.25 8.63 -2.42
C THR A 265 17.68 7.29 -2.91
N LEU A 266 17.17 6.49 -1.98
CA LEU A 266 16.42 5.27 -2.33
C LEU A 266 15.17 5.58 -3.17
N ASP A 267 14.56 6.74 -2.96
CA ASP A 267 13.38 7.15 -3.72
C ASP A 267 13.73 7.43 -5.19
N ASP A 268 14.91 8.02 -5.47
CA ASP A 268 15.40 8.21 -6.84
C ASP A 268 15.58 6.85 -7.55
N LEU A 269 16.20 5.88 -6.86
CA LEU A 269 16.41 4.54 -7.41
C LEU A 269 15.06 3.81 -7.64
N HIS A 270 14.13 3.93 -6.70
CA HIS A 270 12.79 3.37 -6.87
C HIS A 270 12.05 4.01 -8.05
N ALA A 271 12.12 5.34 -8.19
CA ALA A 271 11.52 6.03 -9.32
C ALA A 271 12.12 5.56 -10.67
N ALA A 272 13.43 5.33 -10.72
CA ALA A 272 14.07 4.78 -11.91
C ALA A 272 13.58 3.34 -12.22
N LEU A 273 13.46 2.48 -11.20
CA LEU A 273 12.92 1.11 -11.35
C LEU A 273 11.48 1.14 -11.89
N ASP A 274 10.67 2.11 -11.48
CA ASP A 274 9.28 2.25 -11.97
C ASP A 274 9.24 2.58 -13.47
N THR A 275 10.14 3.43 -13.96
CA THR A 275 10.17 3.81 -15.37
C THR A 275 10.54 2.64 -16.30
N VAL A 276 11.22 1.63 -15.77
CA VAL A 276 11.71 0.49 -16.56
C VAL A 276 10.90 -0.81 -16.36
N ARG A 277 9.73 -0.73 -15.73
CA ARG A 277 8.88 -1.92 -15.48
C ARG A 277 8.54 -2.67 -16.76
N ALA A 278 8.23 -1.95 -17.84
CA ALA A 278 7.88 -2.57 -19.12
C ALA A 278 9.12 -3.10 -19.87
N SER A 279 10.22 -2.33 -19.90
CA SER A 279 11.44 -2.72 -20.60
C SER A 279 12.27 -3.77 -19.83
N ARG A 280 12.07 -3.88 -18.51
CA ARG A 280 12.80 -4.76 -17.61
C ARG A 280 14.32 -4.60 -17.70
N ARG A 281 14.78 -3.43 -18.08
CA ARG A 281 16.20 -3.08 -18.23
C ARG A 281 16.48 -1.74 -17.56
N LEU A 282 17.42 -1.73 -16.61
CA LEU A 282 17.87 -0.55 -15.89
C LEU A 282 19.35 -0.31 -16.17
N ASP A 283 19.66 0.85 -16.70
CA ASP A 283 21.05 1.27 -16.91
C ASP A 283 21.50 2.14 -15.73
N LEU A 284 22.53 1.67 -14.99
CA LEU A 284 23.09 2.35 -13.83
C LEU A 284 24.41 3.04 -14.20
N GLN A 285 24.62 4.26 -13.66
CA GLN A 285 25.93 4.89 -13.56
C GLN A 285 26.50 4.54 -12.17
N VAL A 286 27.69 3.97 -12.18
CA VAL A 286 28.31 3.41 -10.97
C VAL A 286 29.77 3.91 -10.88
N ILE A 287 30.23 4.19 -9.67
CA ILE A 287 31.65 4.41 -9.41
C ILE A 287 32.21 3.22 -8.63
N ARG A 288 33.16 2.51 -9.24
CA ARG A 288 33.89 1.40 -8.65
C ARG A 288 35.29 1.87 -8.28
N GLY A 289 35.57 1.99 -6.99
CA GLY A 289 36.78 2.70 -6.53
C GLY A 289 36.78 4.17 -6.99
N ALA A 290 37.63 4.51 -7.95
CA ALA A 290 37.72 5.84 -8.56
C ALA A 290 37.19 5.87 -10.02
N GLU A 291 36.84 4.73 -10.59
CA GLU A 291 36.45 4.59 -12.00
C GLU A 291 34.92 4.68 -12.18
N ALA A 292 34.49 5.49 -13.14
CA ALA A 292 33.08 5.56 -13.53
C ALA A 292 32.78 4.47 -14.58
N ILE A 293 31.81 3.63 -14.30
CA ILE A 293 31.37 2.53 -15.16
C ILE A 293 29.86 2.57 -15.38
N ALA A 294 29.41 2.00 -16.49
CA ALA A 294 28.00 1.76 -16.74
C ALA A 294 27.69 0.26 -16.48
N VAL A 295 26.62 0.00 -15.76
CA VAL A 295 26.15 -1.36 -15.47
C VAL A 295 24.72 -1.50 -15.95
N ALA A 296 24.49 -2.43 -16.90
CA ALA A 296 23.16 -2.71 -17.42
C ALA A 296 22.55 -3.90 -16.67
N ILE A 297 21.44 -3.64 -15.99
CA ILE A 297 20.69 -4.65 -15.21
C ILE A 297 19.53 -5.16 -16.09
N ALA A 298 19.45 -6.46 -16.29
CA ALA A 298 18.29 -7.14 -16.85
C ALA A 298 17.52 -7.86 -15.75
N PHE A 299 16.19 -7.71 -15.76
CA PHE A 299 15.30 -8.39 -14.82
C PHE A 299 14.60 -9.55 -15.53
N ASP A 300 14.50 -10.68 -14.87
CA ASP A 300 13.80 -11.85 -15.38
C ASP A 300 12.31 -11.55 -15.59
N GLU A 301 11.68 -12.29 -16.50
CA GLU A 301 10.22 -12.29 -16.59
C GLU A 301 9.61 -12.76 -15.27
N ALA A 302 8.48 -12.15 -14.89
CA ALA A 302 7.78 -12.62 -13.70
C ALA A 302 7.42 -14.09 -13.93
N ALA A 303 7.81 -14.97 -13.01
CA ALA A 303 7.29 -16.33 -13.01
C ALA A 303 5.76 -16.26 -12.94
N SER A 304 5.10 -16.78 -13.95
CA SER A 304 3.65 -16.83 -14.10
C SER A 304 3.00 -17.63 -12.99
#